data_f71eed04790cc3c7224a40e48511bd8a
#
_entry.id   f71eed04790cc3c7224a40e48511bd8a
#
_cell.length_a   1.000
_cell.length_b   1.000
_cell.length_c   1.000
_cell.angle_alpha   90.00
_cell.angle_beta   90.00
_cell.angle_gamma   90.00
#
_symmetry.space_group_name_H-M   'P 1'
#
loop_
_entity.id
_entity.type
_entity.pdbx_description
1 polymer ?
#
loop_
_entity_poly.entity_id
_entity_poly.type
_entity_poly.pdbx_seq_one_letter_code
_entity_poly.pdbx_strand_id
1 'polypeptide(L)'
;GYSTGQAMAALEECAKQTLPLSYTLEWVDQSRDEIEAGDSSTKIFIISLIFVFLCLAALYESWTIPLAVLLSVPCAVFGCFLSQFLRGQNNDVYMQIGLITLVGLAAKNAILIVEFAKMNMENGMPVVQAAVEAAKVRLRPILMTSFAFILGCVPLAIATGPGAGGRVSMGNAVVGGMTIATLFGIFLIPVLFVVVERFFSKKKHTEA
;
A
#
# COMPACT_ATOMS: atom_id res chain seq x y z
N GLY A 1 1.96 -15.33 21.00
CA GLY A 1 2.70 -14.26 21.59
C GLY A 1 1.85 -13.05 21.84
N TYR A 2 2.27 -12.22 22.75
CA TYR A 2 1.64 -10.94 23.05
C TYR A 2 2.15 -9.88 22.06
N SER A 3 1.35 -8.85 21.77
CA SER A 3 1.81 -7.71 20.97
C SER A 3 2.67 -6.76 21.81
N THR A 4 3.54 -5.97 21.15
CA THR A 4 4.35 -4.93 21.81
C THR A 4 3.48 -3.96 22.60
N GLY A 5 2.35 -3.52 22.03
CA GLY A 5 1.40 -2.66 22.74
C GLY A 5 0.78 -3.28 24.00
N GLN A 6 0.48 -4.60 23.98
CA GLN A 6 0.00 -5.31 25.17
C GLN A 6 1.09 -5.43 26.23
N ALA A 7 2.34 -5.66 25.82
CA ALA A 7 3.48 -5.72 26.75
C ALA A 7 3.75 -4.34 27.39
N MET A 8 3.66 -3.28 26.61
CA MET A 8 3.80 -1.92 27.12
C MET A 8 2.68 -1.55 28.11
N ALA A 9 1.44 -1.85 27.79
CA ALA A 9 0.31 -1.60 28.69
C ALA A 9 0.44 -2.38 30.02
N ALA A 10 0.88 -3.64 29.95
CA ALA A 10 1.13 -4.45 31.16
C ALA A 10 2.27 -3.90 32.01
N LEU A 11 3.35 -3.41 31.38
CA LEU A 11 4.46 -2.76 32.07
C LEU A 11 4.05 -1.45 32.74
N GLU A 12 3.23 -0.64 32.08
CA GLU A 12 2.69 0.59 32.69
C GLU A 12 1.80 0.29 33.88
N GLU A 13 0.98 -0.73 33.80
CA GLU A 13 0.12 -1.15 34.91
C GLU A 13 0.93 -1.68 36.10
N CYS A 14 1.93 -2.52 35.84
CA CYS A 14 2.87 -2.97 36.86
C CYS A 14 3.64 -1.80 37.48
N ALA A 15 4.12 -0.87 36.67
CA ALA A 15 4.85 0.30 37.16
C ALA A 15 3.97 1.18 38.08
N LYS A 16 2.71 1.42 37.72
CA LYS A 16 1.75 2.16 38.57
C LYS A 16 1.47 1.49 39.92
N GLN A 17 1.56 0.16 39.99
CA GLN A 17 1.31 -0.59 41.21
C GLN A 17 2.56 -0.74 42.09
N THR A 18 3.76 -0.71 41.51
CA THR A 18 5.01 -1.07 42.18
C THR A 18 5.93 0.12 42.45
N LEU A 19 5.88 1.15 41.61
CA LEU A 19 6.77 2.32 41.75
C LEU A 19 6.25 3.33 42.78
N PRO A 20 7.12 3.86 43.66
CA PRO A 20 6.78 5.00 44.51
C PRO A 20 6.43 6.23 43.68
N LEU A 21 5.61 7.14 44.26
CA LEU A 21 5.11 8.37 43.59
C LEU A 21 6.22 9.32 43.07
N SER A 22 7.47 9.12 43.50
CA SER A 22 8.64 9.89 43.07
C SER A 22 9.29 9.39 41.77
N TYR A 23 8.84 8.27 41.23
CA TYR A 23 9.38 7.71 40.01
C TYR A 23 8.35 7.79 38.88
N THR A 24 8.83 8.11 37.68
CA THR A 24 8.03 8.13 36.44
C THR A 24 8.62 7.11 35.46
N LEU A 25 7.75 6.39 34.75
CA LEU A 25 8.13 5.52 33.66
C LEU A 25 8.20 6.37 32.38
N GLU A 26 9.34 6.37 31.71
CA GLU A 26 9.49 6.97 30.38
C GLU A 26 9.87 5.89 29.37
N TRP A 27 9.19 5.90 28.25
CA TRP A 27 9.51 5.05 27.11
C TRP A 27 10.63 5.70 26.29
N VAL A 28 11.61 4.89 25.91
CA VAL A 28 12.79 5.35 25.17
C VAL A 28 12.91 4.51 23.90
N ASP A 29 13.53 5.11 22.85
CA ASP A 29 13.83 4.43 21.60
C ASP A 29 12.58 3.88 20.90
N GLN A 30 12.64 2.67 20.39
CA GLN A 30 11.59 2.03 19.58
C GLN A 30 10.19 2.04 20.22
N SER A 31 10.09 1.86 21.53
CA SER A 31 8.80 1.88 22.23
C SER A 31 8.16 3.27 22.25
N ARG A 32 8.97 4.30 22.33
CA ARG A 32 8.50 5.70 22.21
C ARG A 32 8.02 6.01 20.81
N ASP A 33 8.79 5.59 19.79
CA ASP A 33 8.40 5.76 18.39
C ASP A 33 7.09 5.03 18.08
N GLU A 34 6.84 3.86 18.67
CA GLU A 34 5.61 3.09 18.50
C GLU A 34 4.39 3.80 19.09
N ILE A 35 4.54 4.46 20.25
CA ILE A 35 3.48 5.25 20.87
C ILE A 35 3.19 6.51 20.07
N GLU A 36 4.22 7.27 19.70
CA GLU A 36 4.10 8.52 18.95
C GLU A 36 3.55 8.29 17.53
N ALA A 37 3.94 7.17 16.90
CA ALA A 37 3.46 6.81 15.56
C ALA A 37 2.05 6.24 15.56
N GLY A 38 1.60 5.57 16.64
CA GLY A 38 0.31 4.89 16.69
C GLY A 38 -0.87 5.80 16.35
N ASP A 39 -0.90 7.02 16.87
CA ASP A 39 -1.95 8.01 16.60
C ASP A 39 -1.75 8.77 15.29
N SER A 40 -0.52 8.86 14.80
CA SER A 40 -0.17 9.67 13.62
C SER A 40 -0.22 8.90 12.32
N SER A 41 -0.01 7.59 12.34
CA SER A 41 0.13 6.75 11.13
C SER A 41 -1.10 6.79 10.24
N THR A 42 -2.31 6.74 10.80
CA THR A 42 -3.55 6.81 10.01
C THR A 42 -3.69 8.17 9.32
N LYS A 43 -3.33 9.25 10.00
CA LYS A 43 -3.36 10.62 9.43
C LYS A 43 -2.36 10.74 8.30
N ILE A 44 -1.13 10.25 8.51
CA ILE A 44 -0.07 10.26 7.49
C ILE A 44 -0.49 9.45 6.27
N PHE A 45 -1.11 8.28 6.47
CA PHE A 45 -1.60 7.44 5.38
C PHE A 45 -2.67 8.16 4.54
N ILE A 46 -3.66 8.79 5.18
CA ILE A 46 -4.71 9.55 4.49
C ILE A 46 -4.12 10.74 3.73
N ILE A 47 -3.24 11.51 4.37
CA ILE A 47 -2.58 12.66 3.74
C ILE A 47 -1.75 12.21 2.53
N SER A 48 -0.99 11.11 2.67
CA SER A 48 -0.21 10.54 1.57
C SER A 48 -1.09 10.12 0.39
N LEU A 49 -2.24 9.51 0.67
CA LEU A 49 -3.18 9.10 -0.37
C LEU A 49 -3.78 10.31 -1.11
N ILE A 50 -4.17 11.35 -0.36
CA ILE A 50 -4.66 12.62 -0.94
C ILE A 50 -3.58 13.28 -1.79
N PHE A 51 -2.35 13.33 -1.29
CA PHE A 51 -1.23 13.93 -2.02
C PHE A 51 -0.93 13.19 -3.33
N VAL A 52 -0.89 11.86 -3.30
CA VAL A 52 -0.74 11.02 -4.50
C VAL A 52 -1.87 11.28 -5.48
N PHE A 53 -3.12 11.36 -5.00
CA PHE A 53 -4.27 11.67 -5.86
C PHE A 53 -4.12 13.03 -6.54
N LEU A 54 -3.77 14.08 -5.80
CA LEU A 54 -3.60 15.42 -6.33
C LEU A 54 -2.44 15.50 -7.34
N CYS A 55 -1.31 14.85 -7.05
CA CYS A 55 -0.19 14.77 -7.98
C CYS A 55 -0.58 14.09 -9.30
N LEU A 56 -1.32 12.98 -9.23
CA LEU A 56 -1.80 12.26 -10.40
C LEU A 56 -2.86 13.09 -11.17
N ALA A 57 -3.75 13.77 -10.47
CA ALA A 57 -4.75 14.65 -11.08
C ALA A 57 -4.11 15.82 -11.84
N ALA A 58 -3.07 16.41 -11.25
CA ALA A 58 -2.29 17.47 -11.90
C ALA A 58 -1.48 16.95 -13.11
N LEU A 59 -0.90 15.75 -13.00
CA LEU A 59 -0.09 15.16 -14.07
C LEU A 59 -0.94 14.79 -15.31
N TYR A 60 -2.13 14.24 -15.09
CA TYR A 60 -2.98 13.73 -16.16
C TYR A 60 -4.08 14.70 -16.61
N GLU A 61 -4.19 15.88 -15.98
CA GLU A 61 -5.24 16.86 -16.24
C GLU A 61 -6.65 16.24 -16.28
N SER A 62 -6.86 15.20 -15.45
CA SER A 62 -8.07 14.38 -15.41
C SER A 62 -8.34 13.87 -14.02
N TRP A 63 -9.61 13.80 -13.63
CA TRP A 63 -10.04 13.24 -12.33
C TRP A 63 -10.33 11.73 -12.41
N THR A 64 -10.56 11.20 -13.62
CA THR A 64 -10.94 9.80 -13.84
C THR A 64 -9.76 8.85 -13.69
N ILE A 65 -8.61 9.23 -14.23
CA ILE A 65 -7.39 8.41 -14.23
C ILE A 65 -6.85 8.17 -12.82
N PRO A 66 -6.66 9.21 -11.98
CA PRO A 66 -6.23 9.02 -10.60
C PRO A 66 -7.17 8.13 -9.79
N LEU A 67 -8.48 8.23 -10.04
CA LEU A 67 -9.47 7.40 -9.37
C LEU A 67 -9.30 5.91 -9.71
N ALA A 68 -9.07 5.59 -10.98
CA ALA A 68 -8.81 4.20 -11.42
C ALA A 68 -7.54 3.63 -10.79
N VAL A 69 -6.49 4.47 -10.65
CA VAL A 69 -5.23 4.09 -10.00
C VAL A 69 -5.45 3.84 -8.51
N LEU A 70 -6.13 4.75 -7.81
CA LEU A 70 -6.38 4.61 -6.37
C LEU A 70 -7.26 3.42 -6.01
N LEU A 71 -8.21 3.04 -6.86
CA LEU A 71 -9.03 1.86 -6.68
C LEU A 71 -8.23 0.55 -6.71
N SER A 72 -6.99 0.56 -7.20
CA SER A 72 -6.08 -0.60 -7.14
C SER A 72 -5.38 -0.76 -5.78
N VAL A 73 -5.25 0.34 -5.00
CA VAL A 73 -4.56 0.36 -3.71
C VAL A 73 -5.13 -0.62 -2.68
N PRO A 74 -6.47 -0.77 -2.52
CA PRO A 74 -7.06 -1.73 -1.60
C PRO A 74 -6.58 -3.18 -1.79
N CYS A 75 -6.24 -3.59 -3.02
CA CYS A 75 -5.67 -4.93 -3.26
C CYS A 75 -4.29 -5.10 -2.63
N ALA A 76 -3.45 -4.07 -2.70
CA ALA A 76 -2.14 -4.07 -2.07
C ALA A 76 -2.26 -4.09 -0.54
N VAL A 77 -3.16 -3.26 -0.01
CA VAL A 77 -3.47 -3.22 1.43
C VAL A 77 -3.97 -4.58 1.92
N PHE A 78 -4.90 -5.19 1.21
CA PHE A 78 -5.39 -6.54 1.53
C PHE A 78 -4.26 -7.56 1.53
N GLY A 79 -3.37 -7.52 0.53
CA GLY A 79 -2.21 -8.40 0.44
C GLY A 79 -1.24 -8.24 1.61
N CYS A 80 -1.03 -7.00 2.06
CA CYS A 80 -0.21 -6.69 3.21
C CYS A 80 -0.79 -7.32 4.49
N PHE A 81 -2.07 -7.07 4.80
CA PHE A 81 -2.73 -7.64 5.98
C PHE A 81 -2.83 -9.16 5.93
N LEU A 82 -3.11 -9.73 4.76
CA LEU A 82 -3.16 -11.19 4.58
C LEU A 82 -1.79 -11.83 4.88
N SER A 83 -0.71 -11.25 4.39
CA SER A 83 0.65 -11.73 4.66
C SER A 83 0.99 -11.68 6.15
N GLN A 84 0.65 -10.60 6.84
CA GLN A 84 0.85 -10.46 8.28
C GLN A 84 0.03 -11.50 9.07
N PHE A 85 -1.24 -11.68 8.69
CA PHE A 85 -2.11 -12.67 9.31
C PHE A 85 -1.58 -14.10 9.16
N LEU A 86 -1.14 -14.49 7.95
CA LEU A 86 -0.58 -15.82 7.68
C LEU A 86 0.71 -16.10 8.47
N ARG A 87 1.48 -15.06 8.77
CA ARG A 87 2.70 -15.17 9.57
C ARG A 87 2.49 -14.97 11.08
N GLY A 88 1.26 -14.68 11.51
CA GLY A 88 0.94 -14.43 12.91
C GLY A 88 1.65 -13.20 13.48
N GLN A 89 1.92 -12.20 12.62
CA GLN A 89 2.55 -10.95 13.02
C GLN A 89 1.49 -9.90 13.36
N ASN A 90 1.81 -9.05 14.33
CA ASN A 90 0.94 -7.96 14.76
C ASN A 90 1.11 -6.72 13.86
N ASN A 91 0.12 -5.84 13.91
CA ASN A 91 0.22 -4.55 13.25
C ASN A 91 1.12 -3.64 14.11
N ASP A 92 2.33 -3.41 13.64
CA ASP A 92 3.32 -2.53 14.24
C ASP A 92 3.62 -1.33 13.32
N VAL A 93 4.41 -0.38 13.81
CA VAL A 93 4.80 0.82 13.06
C VAL A 93 5.57 0.46 11.78
N TYR A 94 6.40 -0.57 11.84
CA TYR A 94 7.19 -1.01 10.68
C TYR A 94 6.33 -1.58 9.56
N MET A 95 5.27 -2.34 9.92
CA MET A 95 4.26 -2.78 8.96
C MET A 95 3.55 -1.60 8.31
N GLN A 96 3.23 -0.55 9.09
CA GLN A 96 2.56 0.65 8.58
C GLN A 96 3.47 1.44 7.61
N ILE A 97 4.77 1.56 7.90
CA ILE A 97 5.75 2.13 6.98
C ILE A 97 5.84 1.29 5.69
N GLY A 98 5.87 -0.04 5.83
CA GLY A 98 5.80 -0.97 4.70
C GLY A 98 4.54 -0.77 3.85
N LEU A 99 3.39 -0.56 4.49
CA LEU A 99 2.12 -0.30 3.83
C LEU A 99 2.15 1.01 3.01
N ILE A 100 2.69 2.10 3.56
CA ILE A 100 2.82 3.38 2.84
C ILE A 100 3.72 3.21 1.61
N THR A 101 4.86 2.55 1.79
CA THR A 101 5.78 2.24 0.68
C THR A 101 5.09 1.41 -0.40
N LEU A 102 4.30 0.42 0.01
CA LEU A 102 3.56 -0.47 -0.87
C LEU A 102 2.51 0.26 -1.72
N VAL A 103 1.84 1.28 -1.15
CA VAL A 103 0.88 2.12 -1.91
C VAL A 103 1.56 2.78 -3.10
N GLY A 104 2.74 3.37 -2.90
CA GLY A 104 3.50 3.99 -3.99
C GLY A 104 3.91 2.99 -5.08
N LEU A 105 4.32 1.78 -4.67
CA LEU A 105 4.73 0.72 -5.61
C LEU A 105 3.55 0.13 -6.38
N ALA A 106 2.40 -0.08 -5.72
CA ALA A 106 1.18 -0.56 -6.35
C ALA A 106 0.62 0.48 -7.33
N ALA A 107 0.59 1.76 -6.91
CA ALA A 107 0.18 2.87 -7.77
C ALA A 107 1.03 2.95 -9.06
N LYS A 108 2.36 2.75 -8.97
CA LYS A 108 3.25 2.71 -10.14
C LYS A 108 2.81 1.68 -11.17
N ASN A 109 2.45 0.47 -10.75
CA ASN A 109 2.00 -0.59 -11.65
C ASN A 109 0.66 -0.22 -12.32
N ALA A 110 -0.26 0.37 -11.55
CA ALA A 110 -1.55 0.84 -12.06
C ALA A 110 -1.38 1.99 -13.07
N ILE A 111 -0.52 2.97 -12.76
CA ILE A 111 -0.22 4.10 -13.64
C ILE A 111 0.24 3.60 -15.01
N LEU A 112 1.17 2.66 -15.06
CA LEU A 112 1.73 2.14 -16.32
C LEU A 112 0.68 1.50 -17.23
N ILE A 113 -0.34 0.83 -16.66
CA ILE A 113 -1.42 0.22 -17.43
C ILE A 113 -2.41 1.28 -17.90
N VAL A 114 -2.83 2.16 -16.98
CA VAL A 114 -3.86 3.18 -17.23
C VAL A 114 -3.38 4.21 -18.25
N GLU A 115 -2.14 4.66 -18.16
CA GLU A 115 -1.52 5.59 -19.12
C GLU A 115 -1.51 5.02 -20.54
N PHE A 116 -1.09 3.76 -20.68
CA PHE A 116 -1.05 3.12 -21.98
C PHE A 116 -2.44 2.83 -22.53
N ALA A 117 -3.41 2.51 -21.66
CA ALA A 117 -4.81 2.36 -22.06
C ALA A 117 -5.40 3.69 -22.55
N LYS A 118 -5.11 4.83 -21.87
CA LYS A 118 -5.53 6.16 -22.31
C LYS A 118 -4.94 6.50 -23.68
N MET A 119 -3.65 6.29 -23.86
CA MET A 119 -2.97 6.55 -25.15
C MET A 119 -3.60 5.73 -26.29
N ASN A 120 -3.93 4.47 -26.04
CA ASN A 120 -4.62 3.63 -27.04
C ASN A 120 -6.03 4.14 -27.36
N MET A 121 -6.75 4.66 -26.36
CA MET A 121 -8.07 5.29 -26.58
C MET A 121 -7.96 6.58 -27.41
N GLU A 122 -6.97 7.41 -27.18
CA GLU A 122 -6.69 8.62 -27.97
C GLU A 122 -6.36 8.28 -29.42
N ASN A 123 -5.76 7.12 -29.66
CA ASN A 123 -5.54 6.55 -31.00
C ASN A 123 -6.79 5.93 -31.64
N GLY A 124 -7.97 6.07 -31.03
CA GLY A 124 -9.25 5.62 -31.58
C GLY A 124 -9.65 4.18 -31.22
N MET A 125 -8.94 3.50 -30.32
CA MET A 125 -9.32 2.16 -29.89
C MET A 125 -10.53 2.19 -28.94
N PRO A 126 -11.46 1.20 -29.01
CA PRO A 126 -12.53 1.06 -28.03
C PRO A 126 -11.99 0.83 -26.64
N VAL A 127 -12.62 1.39 -25.61
CA VAL A 127 -12.17 1.36 -24.20
C VAL A 127 -11.73 -0.03 -23.73
N VAL A 128 -12.52 -1.06 -24.01
CA VAL A 128 -12.23 -2.44 -23.58
C VAL A 128 -10.98 -2.99 -24.27
N GLN A 129 -10.85 -2.77 -25.59
CA GLN A 129 -9.68 -3.23 -26.34
C GLN A 129 -8.42 -2.48 -25.92
N ALA A 130 -8.53 -1.17 -25.71
CA ALA A 130 -7.44 -0.34 -25.23
C ALA A 130 -6.90 -0.81 -23.87
N ALA A 131 -7.79 -1.15 -22.94
CA ALA A 131 -7.43 -1.67 -21.62
C ALA A 131 -6.75 -3.04 -21.70
N VAL A 132 -7.28 -3.97 -22.50
CA VAL A 132 -6.72 -5.32 -22.65
C VAL A 132 -5.36 -5.28 -23.33
N GLU A 133 -5.21 -4.46 -24.36
CA GLU A 133 -3.94 -4.32 -25.08
C GLU A 133 -2.87 -3.65 -24.20
N ALA A 134 -3.25 -2.64 -23.43
CA ALA A 134 -2.39 -2.02 -22.45
C ALA A 134 -1.87 -3.04 -21.41
N ALA A 135 -2.75 -3.87 -20.88
CA ALA A 135 -2.38 -4.92 -19.94
C ALA A 135 -1.40 -5.94 -20.55
N LYS A 136 -1.65 -6.38 -21.80
CA LYS A 136 -0.74 -7.32 -22.50
C LYS A 136 0.65 -6.74 -22.73
N VAL A 137 0.74 -5.52 -23.24
CA VAL A 137 2.03 -4.88 -23.56
C VAL A 137 2.81 -4.57 -22.28
N ARG A 138 2.12 -4.17 -21.20
CA ARG A 138 2.74 -3.79 -19.94
C ARG A 138 2.96 -4.96 -18.97
N LEU A 139 2.42 -6.14 -19.25
CA LEU A 139 2.56 -7.33 -18.40
C LEU A 139 4.02 -7.63 -18.07
N ARG A 140 4.87 -7.71 -19.09
CA ARG A 140 6.27 -8.09 -18.94
C ARG A 140 7.07 -7.09 -18.10
N PRO A 141 7.06 -5.77 -18.38
CA PRO A 141 7.72 -4.76 -17.54
C PRO A 141 7.24 -4.77 -16.08
N ILE A 142 5.94 -4.91 -15.85
CA ILE A 142 5.36 -4.95 -14.50
C ILE A 142 5.85 -6.18 -13.74
N LEU A 143 5.80 -7.36 -14.34
CA LEU A 143 6.31 -8.58 -13.71
C LEU A 143 7.81 -8.48 -13.39
N MET A 144 8.62 -7.97 -14.32
CA MET A 144 10.06 -7.80 -14.10
C MET A 144 10.35 -6.90 -12.90
N THR A 145 9.69 -5.74 -12.82
CA THR A 145 9.90 -4.80 -11.70
C THR A 145 9.36 -5.33 -10.39
N SER A 146 8.20 -5.99 -10.39
CA SER A 146 7.60 -6.58 -9.20
C SER A 146 8.45 -7.72 -8.65
N PHE A 147 8.91 -8.65 -9.50
CA PHE A 147 9.79 -9.73 -9.05
C PHE A 147 11.13 -9.22 -8.54
N ALA A 148 11.75 -8.26 -9.23
CA ALA A 148 13.00 -7.65 -8.77
C ALA A 148 12.83 -7.03 -7.37
N PHE A 149 11.72 -6.34 -7.13
CA PHE A 149 11.43 -5.71 -5.85
C PHE A 149 11.11 -6.74 -4.76
N ILE A 150 10.26 -7.73 -5.07
CA ILE A 150 9.92 -8.82 -4.13
C ILE A 150 11.19 -9.55 -3.70
N LEU A 151 12.01 -9.99 -4.65
CA LEU A 151 13.27 -10.68 -4.35
C LEU A 151 14.26 -9.80 -3.58
N GLY A 152 14.30 -8.50 -3.87
CA GLY A 152 15.10 -7.51 -3.13
C GLY A 152 14.67 -7.33 -1.68
N CYS A 153 13.37 -7.52 -1.38
CA CYS A 153 12.82 -7.41 -0.03
C CYS A 153 12.82 -8.75 0.75
N VAL A 154 13.05 -9.91 0.10
CA VAL A 154 13.13 -11.21 0.79
C VAL A 154 14.15 -11.21 1.94
N PRO A 155 15.40 -10.67 1.80
CA PRO A 155 16.34 -10.62 2.90
C PRO A 155 15.82 -9.88 4.14
N LEU A 156 14.97 -8.84 3.97
CA LEU A 156 14.32 -8.19 5.09
C LEU A 156 13.31 -9.12 5.78
N ALA A 157 12.51 -9.84 4.99
CA ALA A 157 11.45 -10.73 5.49
C ALA A 157 11.99 -11.96 6.24
N ILE A 158 13.27 -12.31 6.08
CA ILE A 158 13.96 -13.42 6.75
C ILE A 158 15.10 -12.95 7.65
N ALA A 159 15.16 -11.65 7.95
CA ALA A 159 16.23 -11.08 8.76
C ALA A 159 16.29 -11.72 10.16
N THR A 160 17.51 -11.87 10.70
CA THR A 160 17.78 -12.40 12.04
C THR A 160 18.70 -11.45 12.81
N GLY A 161 18.79 -11.62 14.13
CA GLY A 161 19.67 -10.82 14.97
C GLY A 161 19.00 -9.56 15.56
N PRO A 162 19.77 -8.64 16.13
CA PRO A 162 19.25 -7.43 16.76
C PRO A 162 18.43 -6.57 15.79
N GLY A 163 17.26 -6.09 16.22
CA GLY A 163 16.34 -5.30 15.38
C GLY A 163 15.68 -6.08 14.24
N ALA A 164 15.74 -7.43 14.24
CA ALA A 164 15.11 -8.25 13.22
C ALA A 164 13.59 -8.11 13.17
N GLY A 165 12.94 -7.87 14.32
CA GLY A 165 11.47 -7.78 14.42
C GLY A 165 10.89 -6.76 13.45
N GLY A 166 11.35 -5.52 13.51
CA GLY A 166 10.88 -4.45 12.63
C GLY A 166 11.20 -4.71 11.15
N ARG A 167 12.41 -5.21 10.85
CA ARG A 167 12.79 -5.55 9.46
C ARG A 167 11.92 -6.65 8.88
N VAL A 168 11.63 -7.70 9.65
CA VAL A 168 10.79 -8.82 9.25
C VAL A 168 9.35 -8.37 9.06
N SER A 169 8.81 -7.54 9.97
CA SER A 169 7.46 -6.99 9.85
C SER A 169 7.31 -6.16 8.58
N MET A 170 8.22 -5.20 8.35
CA MET A 170 8.23 -4.37 7.13
C MET A 170 8.42 -5.22 5.87
N GLY A 171 9.39 -6.14 5.89
CA GLY A 171 9.69 -7.02 4.75
C GLY A 171 8.50 -7.89 4.36
N ASN A 172 7.80 -8.46 5.33
CA ASN A 172 6.60 -9.28 5.09
C ASN A 172 5.43 -8.45 4.54
N ALA A 173 5.21 -7.26 5.08
CA ALA A 173 4.19 -6.35 4.60
C ALA A 173 4.40 -6.05 3.11
N VAL A 174 5.62 -5.71 2.73
CA VAL A 174 5.98 -5.35 1.36
C VAL A 174 5.96 -6.56 0.42
N VAL A 175 6.59 -7.68 0.80
CA VAL A 175 6.64 -8.90 -0.04
C VAL A 175 5.23 -9.45 -0.27
N GLY A 176 4.43 -9.59 0.80
CA GLY A 176 3.07 -10.10 0.69
C GLY A 176 2.16 -9.16 -0.08
N GLY A 177 2.20 -7.87 0.25
CA GLY A 177 1.41 -6.86 -0.44
C GLY A 177 1.74 -6.74 -1.92
N MET A 178 3.04 -6.69 -2.28
CA MET A 178 3.47 -6.65 -3.69
C MET A 178 3.08 -7.90 -4.46
N THR A 179 3.19 -9.08 -3.85
CA THR A 179 2.81 -10.34 -4.50
C THR A 179 1.33 -10.32 -4.88
N ILE A 180 0.45 -9.99 -3.95
CA ILE A 180 -0.99 -9.92 -4.18
C ILE A 180 -1.36 -8.77 -5.10
N ALA A 181 -0.79 -7.57 -4.90
CA ALA A 181 -1.00 -6.43 -5.77
C ALA A 181 -0.61 -6.73 -7.23
N THR A 182 0.45 -7.49 -7.45
CA THR A 182 0.90 -7.85 -8.80
C THR A 182 -0.02 -8.91 -9.42
N LEU A 183 -0.33 -9.99 -8.69
CA LEU A 183 -1.17 -11.07 -9.19
C LEU A 183 -2.59 -10.62 -9.52
N PHE A 184 -3.21 -9.88 -8.61
CA PHE A 184 -4.59 -9.40 -8.80
C PHE A 184 -4.64 -8.09 -9.58
N GLY A 185 -3.66 -7.19 -9.39
CA GLY A 185 -3.63 -5.88 -10.04
C GLY A 185 -3.61 -5.97 -11.56
N ILE A 186 -2.86 -6.92 -12.14
CA ILE A 186 -2.78 -7.10 -13.59
C ILE A 186 -4.17 -7.34 -14.21
N PHE A 187 -5.05 -8.06 -13.52
CA PHE A 187 -6.42 -8.32 -13.99
C PHE A 187 -7.39 -7.22 -13.55
N LEU A 188 -7.26 -6.73 -12.33
CA LEU A 188 -8.20 -5.79 -11.74
C LEU A 188 -8.06 -4.39 -12.33
N ILE A 189 -6.84 -3.91 -12.55
CA ILE A 189 -6.59 -2.54 -13.04
C ILE A 189 -7.26 -2.27 -14.39
N PRO A 190 -7.14 -3.14 -15.43
CA PRO A 190 -7.85 -2.93 -16.69
C PRO A 190 -9.38 -2.91 -16.53
N VAL A 191 -9.91 -3.76 -15.64
CA VAL A 191 -11.36 -3.80 -15.35
C VAL A 191 -11.80 -2.51 -14.68
N LEU A 192 -11.07 -2.05 -13.65
CA LEU A 192 -11.36 -0.79 -12.95
C LEU A 192 -11.29 0.41 -13.90
N PHE A 193 -10.30 0.45 -14.78
CA PHE A 193 -10.19 1.48 -15.80
C PHE A 193 -11.43 1.52 -16.70
N VAL A 194 -11.87 0.36 -17.22
CA VAL A 194 -13.07 0.28 -18.07
C VAL A 194 -14.32 0.71 -17.31
N VAL A 195 -14.47 0.31 -16.05
CA VAL A 195 -15.63 0.68 -15.20
C VAL A 195 -15.65 2.20 -14.99
N VAL A 196 -14.54 2.78 -14.57
CA VAL A 196 -14.41 4.21 -14.30
C VAL A 196 -14.69 5.01 -15.58
N GLU A 197 -14.07 4.64 -16.69
CA GLU A 197 -14.23 5.36 -17.97
C GLU A 197 -15.67 5.29 -18.49
N ARG A 198 -16.33 4.12 -18.41
CA ARG A 198 -17.75 3.98 -18.77
C ARG A 198 -18.67 4.81 -17.90
N PHE A 199 -18.39 4.89 -16.59
CA PHE A 199 -19.21 5.66 -15.66
C PHE A 199 -19.16 7.16 -15.95
N PHE A 200 -17.98 7.67 -16.24
CA PHE A 200 -17.78 9.09 -16.54
C PHE A 200 -18.17 9.46 -17.98
N SER A 201 -17.96 8.58 -18.96
CA SER A 201 -18.39 8.79 -20.34
C SER A 201 -19.92 8.86 -20.45
N LYS A 202 -20.66 8.06 -19.66
CA LYS A 202 -22.14 8.11 -19.66
C LYS A 202 -22.67 9.44 -19.12
N LYS A 203 -21.95 10.07 -18.19
CA LYS A 203 -22.34 11.39 -17.63
C LYS A 203 -22.13 12.53 -18.62
N LYS A 204 -21.13 12.43 -19.48
CA LYS A 204 -20.84 13.46 -20.52
C LYS A 204 -21.88 13.48 -21.66
N HIS A 205 -22.55 12.33 -21.91
CA HIS A 205 -23.63 12.22 -22.91
C HIS A 205 -25.01 12.65 -22.39
N THR A 206 -25.18 12.85 -21.08
CA THR A 206 -26.47 13.28 -20.49
C THR A 206 -26.52 14.80 -20.28
N GLU A 207 -25.37 15.49 -20.38
CA GLU A 207 -25.27 16.96 -20.23
C GLU A 207 -25.07 17.69 -21.57
N ALA A 208 -25.06 16.97 -22.70
CA ALA A 208 -25.06 17.50 -24.07
C ALA A 208 -26.41 17.24 -24.78
#